data_0e5db7fcbe2289a7f801804d1357bb1e
#
_entry.id   0e5db7fcbe2289a7f801804d1357bb1e
#
_cell.length_a   1.000
_cell.length_b   1.000
_cell.length_c   1.000
_cell.angle_alpha   90.00
_cell.angle_beta   90.00
_cell.angle_gamma   90.00
#
_symmetry.space_group_name_H-M   'P 1'
#
loop_
_entity.id
_entity.type
_entity.pdbx_description
1 polymer ?
#
loop_
_entity_poly.entity_id
_entity_poly.type
_entity_poly.pdbx_seq_one_letter_code
_entity_poly.pdbx_strand_id
1 'polypeptide(L)'
;FVINCHEGGLGFTVRAEEEGRPGAGYQFAAYSETSPYSALGRLRQKMYRGMATRHITGSPGAYQMLHDKLSGRITSDGKGGVVLVVDGIPCGIENLASMLLTHEGWGFELQLVDALE
;
A
#
# COMPACT_ATOMS: atom_id res chain seq x y z
N PHE A 1 -14.04 2.12 -4.50
CA PHE A 1 -13.25 0.88 -4.66
C PHE A 1 -13.97 -0.15 -5.50
N VAL A 2 -13.23 -0.82 -6.35
CA VAL A 2 -13.69 -2.01 -7.07
C VAL A 2 -13.17 -3.22 -6.34
N ILE A 3 -14.07 -4.16 -6.01
CA ILE A 3 -13.73 -5.36 -5.25
C ILE A 3 -13.93 -6.58 -6.15
N ASN A 4 -12.88 -7.38 -6.29
CA ASN A 4 -12.88 -8.62 -7.05
C ASN A 4 -12.58 -9.80 -6.14
N CYS A 5 -13.27 -10.92 -6.36
CA CYS A 5 -13.05 -12.17 -5.65
C CYS A 5 -12.53 -13.23 -6.62
N HIS A 6 -11.43 -13.88 -6.26
CA HIS A 6 -10.85 -14.99 -6.99
C HIS A 6 -10.92 -16.26 -6.14
N GLU A 7 -11.57 -17.28 -6.67
CA GLU A 7 -11.45 -18.63 -6.13
C GLU A 7 -10.24 -19.30 -6.79
N GLY A 8 -9.24 -19.64 -6.00
CA GLY A 8 -8.08 -20.36 -6.46
C GLY A 8 -7.82 -21.58 -5.61
N GLY A 9 -7.26 -22.63 -6.16
CA GLY A 9 -6.91 -23.94 -5.62
C GLY A 9 -7.23 -24.24 -4.14
N LEU A 10 -6.72 -23.44 -3.20
CA LEU A 10 -6.84 -23.70 -1.77
C LEU A 10 -7.71 -22.69 -1.02
N GLY A 11 -8.34 -21.73 -1.71
CA GLY A 11 -9.16 -20.76 -1.00
C GLY A 11 -9.60 -19.58 -1.86
N PHE A 12 -9.92 -18.48 -1.19
CA PHE A 12 -10.50 -17.29 -1.79
C PHE A 12 -9.62 -16.08 -1.55
N THR A 13 -9.27 -15.37 -2.61
CA THR A 13 -8.56 -14.09 -2.54
C THR A 13 -9.51 -12.99 -2.97
N VAL A 14 -9.65 -11.96 -2.15
CA VAL A 14 -10.38 -10.74 -2.50
C VAL A 14 -9.41 -9.58 -2.58
N ARG A 15 -9.62 -8.72 -3.57
CA ARG A 15 -8.82 -7.53 -3.81
C ARG A 15 -9.73 -6.32 -3.94
N ALA A 16 -9.29 -5.20 -3.39
CA ALA A 16 -9.92 -3.91 -3.57
C ALA A 16 -8.94 -2.95 -4.21
N GLU A 17 -9.40 -2.22 -5.20
CA GLU A 17 -8.59 -1.23 -5.90
C GLU A 17 -9.38 0.08 -5.96
N GLU A 18 -8.68 1.20 -5.72
CA GLU A 18 -9.29 2.52 -5.77
C GLU A 18 -9.78 2.84 -7.18
N GLU A 19 -11.06 3.15 -7.30
CA GLU A 19 -11.70 3.42 -8.57
C GLU A 19 -11.11 4.68 -9.23
N GLY A 20 -10.86 4.60 -10.54
CA GLY A 20 -10.29 5.72 -11.30
C GLY A 20 -8.79 5.90 -11.14
N ARG A 21 -8.12 5.07 -10.33
CA ARG A 21 -6.67 5.14 -10.13
C ARG A 21 -6.02 3.76 -10.14
N PRO A 22 -6.25 2.94 -11.19
CA PRO A 22 -5.71 1.57 -11.22
C PRO A 22 -4.19 1.59 -11.19
N GLY A 23 -3.61 0.80 -10.29
CA GLY A 23 -2.17 0.70 -10.10
C GLY A 23 -1.53 1.85 -9.34
N ALA A 24 -2.18 2.99 -9.21
CA ALA A 24 -1.61 4.20 -8.60
C ALA A 24 -2.21 4.58 -7.25
N GLY A 25 -3.45 4.15 -6.95
CA GLY A 25 -4.13 4.45 -5.71
C GLY A 25 -3.99 3.35 -4.66
N TYR A 26 -4.88 3.37 -3.68
CA TYR A 26 -4.95 2.31 -2.68
C TYR A 26 -5.28 0.97 -3.32
N GLN A 27 -4.58 -0.06 -2.87
CA GLN A 27 -4.91 -1.45 -3.15
C GLN A 27 -4.80 -2.25 -1.87
N PHE A 28 -5.76 -3.15 -1.66
CA PHE A 28 -5.78 -4.05 -0.53
C PHE A 28 -6.12 -5.45 -1.00
N ALA A 29 -5.63 -6.46 -0.30
CA ALA A 29 -5.94 -7.84 -0.58
C ALA A 29 -6.09 -8.63 0.71
N ALA A 30 -6.95 -9.63 0.69
CA ALA A 30 -7.11 -10.56 1.79
C ALA A 30 -7.44 -11.95 1.27
N TYR A 31 -7.14 -12.95 2.09
CA TYR A 31 -7.30 -14.35 1.74
C TYR A 31 -8.04 -15.10 2.84
N SER A 32 -8.83 -16.10 2.45
CA SER A 32 -9.43 -17.08 3.36
C SER A 32 -9.48 -18.44 2.68
N GLU A 33 -9.13 -19.49 3.42
CA GLU A 33 -9.25 -20.87 2.96
C GLU A 33 -10.70 -21.36 2.99
N THR A 34 -11.57 -20.74 3.76
CA THR A 34 -12.88 -21.25 4.07
C THR A 34 -14.02 -20.59 3.31
N SER A 35 -13.95 -19.27 3.11
CA SER A 35 -15.10 -18.58 2.53
C SER A 35 -14.71 -17.21 1.94
N PRO A 36 -15.36 -16.79 0.84
CA PRO A 36 -15.17 -15.45 0.29
C PRO A 36 -15.67 -14.37 1.27
N TYR A 37 -16.63 -14.66 2.13
CA TYR A 37 -17.15 -13.70 3.11
C TYR A 37 -16.12 -13.42 4.21
N SER A 38 -15.39 -14.45 4.66
CA SER A 38 -14.29 -14.26 5.62
C SER A 38 -13.14 -13.45 5.01
N ALA A 39 -12.81 -13.70 3.75
CA ALA A 39 -11.82 -12.93 3.03
C ALA A 39 -12.25 -11.47 2.91
N LEU A 40 -13.52 -11.21 2.57
CA LEU A 40 -14.07 -9.87 2.47
C LEU A 40 -14.04 -9.13 3.81
N GLY A 41 -14.34 -9.80 4.92
CA GLY A 41 -14.25 -9.23 6.26
C GLY A 41 -12.83 -8.79 6.61
N ARG A 42 -11.84 -9.61 6.30
CA ARG A 42 -10.42 -9.27 6.49
C ARG A 42 -10.00 -8.11 5.59
N LEU A 43 -10.48 -8.09 4.35
CA LEU A 43 -10.22 -7.00 3.42
C LEU A 43 -10.73 -5.66 3.97
N ARG A 44 -11.96 -5.62 4.48
CA ARG A 44 -12.56 -4.41 5.06
C ARG A 44 -11.74 -3.90 6.24
N GLN A 45 -11.26 -4.79 7.10
CA GLN A 45 -10.40 -4.40 8.23
C GLN A 45 -9.08 -3.80 7.76
N LYS A 46 -8.45 -4.39 6.75
CA LYS A 46 -7.22 -3.85 6.15
C LYS A 46 -7.44 -2.47 5.54
N MET A 47 -8.53 -2.30 4.80
CA MET A 47 -8.89 -1.01 4.20
C MET A 47 -9.08 0.05 5.28
N TYR A 48 -9.85 -0.28 6.32
CA TYR A 48 -10.09 0.64 7.43
C TYR A 48 -8.80 1.08 8.10
N ARG A 49 -7.93 0.12 8.45
CA ARG A 49 -6.64 0.41 9.10
C ARG A 49 -5.71 1.21 8.19
N GLY A 50 -5.61 0.80 6.92
CA GLY A 50 -4.71 1.45 5.96
C GLY A 50 -5.10 2.88 5.64
N MET A 51 -6.41 3.18 5.63
CA MET A 51 -6.91 4.51 5.32
C MET A 51 -7.06 5.41 6.55
N ALA A 52 -7.03 4.84 7.77
CA ALA A 52 -7.20 5.59 9.01
C ALA A 52 -5.96 6.41 9.39
N THR A 53 -4.77 5.98 8.96
CA THR A 53 -3.50 6.61 9.31
C THR A 53 -2.87 7.22 8.08
N ARG A 54 -2.52 8.50 8.17
CA ARG A 54 -1.72 9.17 7.14
C ARG A 54 -0.25 9.12 7.51
N HIS A 55 0.58 8.92 6.51
CA HIS A 55 2.04 8.78 6.66
C HIS A 55 2.81 9.93 6.02
N ILE A 56 2.22 10.58 5.01
CA ILE A 56 2.87 11.66 4.27
C ILE A 56 1.96 12.87 4.15
N THR A 57 2.58 14.02 3.92
CA THR A 57 1.90 15.28 3.63
C THR A 57 2.67 16.02 2.54
N GLY A 58 2.08 17.07 2.00
CA GLY A 58 2.70 17.91 0.99
C GLY A 58 2.02 17.80 -0.37
N SER A 59 2.78 18.06 -1.42
CA SER A 59 2.32 18.10 -2.79
C SER A 59 3.17 17.21 -3.70
N PRO A 60 2.69 16.88 -4.94
CA PRO A 60 3.44 16.03 -5.85
C PRO A 60 4.89 16.48 -6.04
N GLY A 61 5.82 15.53 -5.90
CA GLY A 61 7.26 15.76 -5.98
C GLY A 61 7.89 16.38 -4.75
N ALA A 62 7.10 16.76 -3.74
CA ALA A 62 7.57 17.40 -2.51
C ALA A 62 6.88 16.84 -1.26
N TYR A 63 6.54 15.56 -1.27
CA TYR A 63 5.95 14.91 -0.11
C TYR A 63 6.95 14.77 1.03
N GLN A 64 6.46 14.94 2.25
CA GLN A 64 7.23 14.81 3.49
C GLN A 64 6.59 13.77 4.39
N MET A 65 7.40 13.12 5.22
CA MET A 65 6.89 12.21 6.25
C MET A 65 6.20 12.98 7.36
N LEU A 66 5.00 12.53 7.76
CA LEU A 66 4.30 13.06 8.94
C LEU A 66 4.91 12.55 10.24
N HIS A 67 5.40 11.31 10.21
CA HIS A 67 5.94 10.61 11.36
C HIS A 67 7.25 9.91 10.97
N ASP A 68 7.72 9.03 11.78
CA ASP A 68 8.96 8.27 11.56
C ASP A 68 8.72 6.91 10.88
N LYS A 69 7.52 6.68 10.35
CA LYS A 69 7.15 5.40 9.73
C LYS A 69 6.41 5.63 8.42
N LEU A 70 6.75 4.83 7.42
CA LEU A 70 5.99 4.73 6.18
C LEU A 70 5.41 3.33 6.06
N SER A 71 4.18 3.25 5.58
CA SER A 71 3.53 2.00 5.20
C SER A 71 2.83 2.20 3.87
N GLY A 72 2.85 1.17 3.04
CA GLY A 72 2.23 1.24 1.73
C GLY A 72 2.51 -0.03 0.96
N ARG A 73 2.53 0.07 -0.36
CA ARG A 73 2.84 -1.05 -1.23
C ARG A 73 3.90 -0.66 -2.26
N ILE A 74 4.57 -1.69 -2.77
CA ILE A 74 5.61 -1.53 -3.78
C ILE A 74 5.01 -1.86 -5.15
N THR A 75 5.25 -1.00 -6.13
CA THR A 75 4.86 -1.23 -7.50
C THR A 75 5.97 -0.79 -8.45
N SER A 76 5.80 -1.03 -9.73
CA SER A 76 6.74 -0.64 -10.78
C SER A 76 6.22 0.59 -11.51
N ASP A 77 7.12 1.40 -12.04
CA ASP A 77 6.80 2.50 -12.95
C ASP A 77 6.59 2.04 -14.40
N GLY A 78 6.72 0.72 -14.67
CA GLY A 78 6.66 0.17 -16.01
C GLY A 78 7.97 0.28 -16.80
N LYS A 79 9.01 0.87 -16.21
CA LYS A 79 10.32 1.12 -16.86
C LYS A 79 11.49 0.53 -16.08
N GLY A 80 11.21 -0.44 -15.21
CA GLY A 80 12.21 -1.05 -14.35
C GLY A 80 12.50 -0.28 -13.07
N GLY A 81 11.78 0.81 -12.80
CA GLY A 81 11.89 1.57 -11.57
C GLY A 81 10.89 1.12 -10.50
N VAL A 82 11.20 1.46 -9.27
CA VAL A 82 10.36 1.16 -8.10
C VAL A 82 9.55 2.39 -7.72
N VAL A 83 8.27 2.18 -7.44
CA VAL A 83 7.38 3.21 -6.91
C VAL A 83 6.76 2.69 -5.62
N LEU A 84 6.75 3.51 -4.58
CA LEU A 84 6.06 3.22 -3.33
C LEU A 84 4.74 3.97 -3.32
N VAL A 85 3.65 3.24 -3.14
CA VAL A 85 2.33 3.86 -2.98
C VAL A 85 2.05 3.99 -1.50
N VAL A 86 2.07 5.21 -1.00
CA VAL A 86 1.87 5.55 0.41
C VAL A 86 0.64 6.44 0.52
N ASP A 87 -0.29 6.10 1.41
CA ASP A 87 -1.57 6.81 1.55
C ASP A 87 -2.36 6.86 0.24
N GLY A 88 -2.21 5.83 -0.62
CA GLY A 88 -2.83 5.80 -1.94
C GLY A 88 -2.17 6.73 -2.96
N ILE A 89 -0.98 7.27 -2.66
CA ILE A 89 -0.26 8.23 -3.49
C ILE A 89 1.03 7.61 -3.98
N PRO A 90 1.29 7.57 -5.30
CA PRO A 90 2.55 7.05 -5.81
C PRO A 90 3.71 8.01 -5.51
N CYS A 91 4.75 7.47 -4.86
CA CYS A 91 5.97 8.20 -4.53
C CYS A 91 7.15 7.51 -5.20
N GLY A 92 7.87 8.22 -6.06
CA GLY A 92 9.08 7.71 -6.68
C GLY A 92 10.24 7.62 -5.70
N ILE A 93 11.27 6.89 -6.09
CA ILE A 93 12.48 6.72 -5.27
C ILE A 93 13.15 8.06 -4.97
N GLU A 94 13.12 9.01 -5.90
CA GLU A 94 13.71 10.33 -5.68
C GLU A 94 12.99 11.09 -4.55
N ASN A 95 11.68 11.00 -4.49
CA ASN A 95 10.92 11.62 -3.40
C ASN A 95 11.18 10.91 -2.08
N LEU A 96 11.27 9.58 -2.09
CA LEU A 96 11.62 8.81 -0.91
C LEU A 96 13.01 9.23 -0.39
N ALA A 97 13.99 9.36 -1.28
CA ALA A 97 15.33 9.80 -0.91
C ALA A 97 15.30 11.19 -0.23
N SER A 98 14.51 12.11 -0.77
CA SER A 98 14.36 13.45 -0.18
C SER A 98 13.73 13.40 1.21
N MET A 99 12.71 12.56 1.39
CA MET A 99 12.10 12.36 2.71
C MET A 99 13.08 11.77 3.72
N LEU A 100 13.87 10.78 3.31
CA LEU A 100 14.86 10.14 4.18
C LEU A 100 15.99 11.08 4.56
N LEU A 101 16.38 11.98 3.67
CA LEU A 101 17.46 12.93 3.94
C LEU A 101 17.14 13.86 5.11
N THR A 102 15.87 14.16 5.35
CA THR A 102 15.47 14.94 6.53
C THR A 102 15.72 14.22 7.85
N HIS A 103 15.97 12.92 7.79
CA HIS A 103 16.28 12.07 8.94
C HIS A 103 17.76 11.63 8.97
N GLU A 104 18.64 12.42 8.36
CA GLU A 104 20.07 12.12 8.36
C GLU A 104 20.56 11.88 9.78
N GLY A 105 21.31 10.79 9.96
CA GLY A 105 21.81 10.39 11.29
C GLY A 105 20.91 9.46 12.07
N TRP A 106 19.67 9.27 11.62
CA TRP A 106 18.74 8.30 12.23
C TRP A 106 19.09 6.88 11.76
N GLY A 107 18.78 5.89 12.59
CA GLY A 107 18.79 4.50 12.17
C GLY A 107 17.51 4.14 11.41
N PHE A 108 17.49 2.97 10.77
CA PHE A 108 16.29 2.50 10.10
C PHE A 108 16.12 0.98 10.24
N GLU A 109 14.87 0.54 10.15
CA GLU A 109 14.49 -0.86 10.00
C GLU A 109 13.59 -0.97 8.77
N LEU A 110 13.81 -1.97 7.95
CA LEU A 110 13.01 -2.23 6.76
C LEU A 110 12.38 -3.61 6.87
N GLN A 111 11.05 -3.66 6.83
CA GLN A 111 10.30 -4.91 6.84
C GLN A 111 9.37 -4.93 5.63
N LEU A 112 9.45 -6.01 4.86
CA LEU A 112 8.52 -6.26 3.76
C LEU A 112 7.43 -7.21 4.24
N VAL A 113 6.20 -6.90 3.91
CA VAL A 113 5.02 -7.61 4.37
C VAL A 113 4.25 -8.14 3.17
N ASP A 114 3.85 -9.41 3.23
CA ASP A 114 2.99 -9.98 2.20
C ASP A 114 1.62 -9.28 2.21
N ALA A 115 1.16 -8.85 1.03
CA ALA A 115 -0.10 -8.14 0.90
C ALA A 115 -1.32 -8.96 1.35
N LEU A 116 -1.20 -10.29 1.39
CA LEU A 116 -2.28 -11.20 1.81
C LEU A 116 -2.31 -11.47 3.32
N GLU A 117 -1.29 -11.07 4.02
CA GLU A 117 -1.22 -11.23 5.49
C GLU A 117 -2.03 -10.20 6.28
#